data_517861b7e0105de1f4e5acbb769c4eda
#
_entry.id   517861b7e0105de1f4e5acbb769c4eda
#
_cell.length_a   1.000
_cell.length_b   1.000
_cell.length_c   1.000
_cell.angle_alpha   90.00
_cell.angle_beta   90.00
_cell.angle_gamma   90.00
#
_symmetry.space_group_name_H-M   'P 1'
#
loop_
_entity.id
_entity.type
_entity.pdbx_description
1 polymer ?
#
loop_
_entity_poly.entity_id
_entity_poly.type
_entity_poly.pdbx_seq_one_letter_code
_entity_poly.pdbx_strand_id
1 'polypeptide(L)'
;MFETAMTGKRTGSSLVVALLGLTLMLWSVPSASPAATSSASETNCPGALISTADGCLSQDAVSGALDQIIRGVRSESHLKAVIARVDVAGQPILRRAYGQSQNGVPATPLMNFRIGSMTIPVLTTVFYQLRDEGRLKLSDPVSKWLPNIPRSSQVSLRMLMNNTSGYLDWVQGNVPFQDAIDANPFRIWTERELLDTALGRGFACDPGSCMNYAHTNYLLLARVLRRIAPDTTVVRQLRRRVLEPVGIRMAFSRLAPIPAPVLGAYTLERGFFEQSTGWSPSWGLGNGMLATTSIDNVAKEAVGVLSGRTLSPASRRDMVKQYSPGIGPDPSRVYFAQGLIMVNGWRRQNPFFNGYMGNVAWF
;
A
#
# COMPACT_ATOMS: atom_id res chain seq x y z
N MET A 1 52.92 4.26 -23.76
CA MET A 1 52.81 2.81 -23.79
C MET A 1 51.75 2.43 -22.78
N PHE A 2 50.61 1.86 -23.27
CA PHE A 2 49.42 1.37 -22.58
C PHE A 2 48.47 2.42 -21.98
N GLU A 3 47.63 2.96 -22.88
CA GLU A 3 46.22 3.28 -22.62
C GLU A 3 45.48 2.02 -22.23
N THR A 4 44.64 2.10 -21.19
CA THR A 4 43.55 1.14 -21.01
C THR A 4 42.30 1.95 -20.64
N ALA A 5 41.46 2.15 -21.63
CA ALA A 5 40.12 2.71 -21.49
C ALA A 5 39.28 1.78 -20.63
N MET A 6 38.79 2.27 -19.48
CA MET A 6 37.69 1.63 -18.73
C MET A 6 36.35 2.17 -19.21
N THR A 7 35.76 1.47 -20.15
CA THR A 7 34.32 1.59 -20.45
C THR A 7 33.55 0.90 -19.32
N GLY A 8 33.17 1.66 -18.30
CA GLY A 8 32.27 1.22 -17.26
C GLY A 8 30.85 1.13 -17.80
N LYS A 9 30.39 -0.08 -18.12
CA LYS A 9 28.95 -0.38 -18.28
C LYS A 9 28.25 -0.09 -16.96
N ARG A 10 27.42 0.93 -16.94
CA ARG A 10 26.45 1.15 -15.86
C ARG A 10 25.38 0.04 -15.98
N THR A 11 25.58 -1.04 -15.26
CA THR A 11 24.57 -2.08 -15.05
C THR A 11 23.57 -1.62 -13.99
N GLY A 12 22.29 -1.65 -14.34
CA GLY A 12 21.17 -1.12 -13.60
C GLY A 12 21.02 -1.58 -12.15
N SER A 13 21.53 -0.78 -11.25
CA SER A 13 21.32 -0.97 -9.81
C SER A 13 19.92 -0.54 -9.34
N SER A 14 19.22 0.29 -10.10
CA SER A 14 17.89 0.79 -9.73
C SER A 14 16.76 -0.25 -9.86
N LEU A 15 16.88 -1.21 -10.81
CA LEU A 15 15.87 -2.27 -10.97
C LEU A 15 15.90 -3.30 -9.85
N VAL A 16 17.08 -3.50 -9.23
CA VAL A 16 17.29 -4.46 -8.15
C VAL A 16 16.67 -3.95 -6.84
N VAL A 17 16.67 -2.63 -6.60
CA VAL A 17 16.15 -2.06 -5.35
C VAL A 17 14.62 -2.05 -5.32
N ALA A 18 13.93 -1.76 -6.43
CA ALA A 18 12.46 -1.79 -6.46
C ALA A 18 11.89 -3.22 -6.46
N LEU A 19 12.55 -4.16 -7.17
CA LEU A 19 12.21 -5.59 -7.12
C LEU A 19 12.68 -6.24 -5.81
N LEU A 20 13.83 -5.86 -5.27
CA LEU A 20 14.31 -6.29 -3.95
C LEU A 20 13.43 -5.74 -2.82
N GLY A 21 12.89 -4.52 -2.93
CA GLY A 21 11.91 -4.01 -1.96
C GLY A 21 10.64 -4.86 -1.89
N LEU A 22 10.12 -5.31 -3.03
CA LEU A 22 8.95 -6.20 -3.07
C LEU A 22 9.31 -7.65 -2.70
N THR A 23 10.46 -8.14 -3.12
CA THR A 23 10.94 -9.50 -2.82
C THR A 23 11.58 -9.61 -1.44
N LEU A 24 12.34 -8.63 -0.96
CA LEU A 24 12.93 -8.66 0.38
C LEU A 24 11.88 -8.54 1.50
N MET A 25 10.77 -7.82 1.28
CA MET A 25 9.65 -7.84 2.24
C MET A 25 8.85 -9.15 2.22
N LEU A 26 8.96 -9.96 1.16
CA LEU A 26 8.41 -11.32 1.12
C LEU A 26 9.39 -12.37 1.68
N TRP A 27 10.70 -12.09 1.67
CA TRP A 27 11.74 -13.05 2.06
C TRP A 27 12.29 -12.87 3.48
N SER A 28 12.02 -11.77 4.14
CA SER A 28 12.38 -11.58 5.55
C SER A 28 11.35 -12.14 6.54
N VAL A 29 10.38 -12.92 6.09
CA VAL A 29 9.73 -13.88 6.96
C VAL A 29 10.76 -15.02 7.12
N PRO A 30 11.32 -15.25 8.32
CA PRO A 30 12.19 -16.42 8.53
C PRO A 30 11.41 -17.61 7.98
N SER A 31 12.09 -18.44 7.15
CA SER A 31 11.57 -19.72 6.72
C SER A 31 11.33 -20.55 7.99
N ALA A 32 10.14 -20.42 8.55
CA ALA A 32 9.65 -21.38 9.49
C ALA A 32 9.68 -22.71 8.75
N SER A 33 10.51 -23.61 9.18
CA SER A 33 10.46 -25.03 8.84
C SER A 33 9.00 -25.45 8.78
N PRO A 34 8.60 -26.42 7.92
CA PRO A 34 7.25 -26.91 7.91
C PRO A 34 6.91 -27.39 9.33
N ALA A 35 6.42 -26.50 10.12
CA ALA A 35 5.89 -26.82 11.43
C ALA A 35 4.68 -27.69 11.16
N ALA A 36 4.72 -28.87 11.73
CA ALA A 36 3.60 -29.77 11.85
C ALA A 36 2.31 -28.95 12.05
N THR A 37 1.25 -29.40 11.38
CA THR A 37 -0.14 -29.00 11.64
C THR A 37 -0.46 -29.30 13.11
N SER A 38 0.03 -28.48 14.03
CA SER A 38 -0.55 -28.34 15.36
C SER A 38 -1.71 -27.36 15.16
N SER A 39 -2.93 -27.83 15.32
CA SER A 39 -4.04 -26.99 15.73
C SER A 39 -3.51 -26.15 16.91
N ALA A 40 -3.17 -24.88 16.65
CA ALA A 40 -2.91 -23.96 17.73
C ALA A 40 -4.22 -23.93 18.53
N SER A 41 -4.26 -24.63 19.65
CA SER A 41 -5.29 -24.42 20.66
C SER A 41 -5.20 -22.94 20.99
N GLU A 42 -6.29 -22.20 20.80
CA GLU A 42 -6.43 -20.84 21.29
C GLU A 42 -6.11 -20.92 22.79
N THR A 43 -4.88 -20.58 23.14
CA THR A 43 -4.48 -20.53 24.54
C THR A 43 -5.17 -19.30 25.10
N ASN A 44 -6.31 -19.49 25.72
CA ASN A 44 -7.02 -18.43 26.43
C ASN A 44 -6.16 -18.01 27.61
N CYS A 45 -5.41 -16.92 27.43
CA CYS A 45 -4.56 -16.38 28.48
C CYS A 45 -5.43 -15.75 29.58
N PRO A 46 -5.15 -16.02 30.85
CA PRO A 46 -5.90 -15.44 31.95
C PRO A 46 -5.64 -13.93 32.06
N GLY A 47 -6.68 -13.14 32.34
CA GLY A 47 -6.59 -11.71 32.62
C GLY A 47 -6.09 -10.86 31.44
N ALA A 48 -5.15 -9.97 31.71
CA ALA A 48 -4.58 -9.01 30.73
C ALA A 48 -3.36 -9.56 29.96
N LEU A 49 -3.11 -10.89 29.99
CA LEU A 49 -2.01 -11.50 29.26
C LEU A 49 -2.32 -11.64 27.78
N ILE A 50 -1.28 -11.51 26.97
CA ILE A 50 -1.34 -11.62 25.50
C ILE A 50 -0.88 -13.02 25.11
N SER A 51 -1.69 -13.72 24.31
CA SER A 51 -1.32 -15.01 23.74
C SER A 51 -0.26 -14.82 22.66
N THR A 52 0.85 -15.53 22.76
CA THR A 52 1.95 -15.56 21.80
C THR A 52 2.30 -17.01 21.45
N ALA A 53 3.20 -17.21 20.48
CA ALA A 53 3.72 -18.54 20.19
C ALA A 53 4.44 -19.19 21.37
N ASP A 54 5.03 -18.38 22.25
CA ASP A 54 5.79 -18.81 23.40
C ASP A 54 4.93 -18.89 24.69
N GLY A 55 3.61 -18.71 24.59
CA GLY A 55 2.66 -18.74 25.70
C GLY A 55 2.05 -17.39 26.03
N CYS A 56 1.58 -17.23 27.28
CA CYS A 56 0.94 -16.00 27.75
C CYS A 56 1.96 -15.02 28.31
N LEU A 57 2.11 -13.86 27.70
CA LEU A 57 3.04 -12.81 28.12
C LEU A 57 2.28 -11.56 28.61
N SER A 58 2.91 -10.81 29.53
CA SER A 58 2.38 -9.51 29.93
C SER A 58 2.49 -8.50 28.78
N GLN A 59 1.64 -7.48 28.80
CA GLN A 59 1.69 -6.38 27.81
C GLN A 59 3.08 -5.73 27.77
N ASP A 60 3.72 -5.53 28.92
CA ASP A 60 5.05 -4.92 29.01
C ASP A 60 6.13 -5.82 28.38
N ALA A 61 6.05 -7.14 28.62
CA ALA A 61 6.98 -8.10 28.00
C ALA A 61 6.86 -8.09 26.47
N VAL A 62 5.63 -8.12 25.92
CA VAL A 62 5.39 -8.05 24.48
C VAL A 62 5.84 -6.69 23.92
N SER A 63 5.51 -5.59 24.58
CA SER A 63 5.94 -4.24 24.17
C SER A 63 7.46 -4.10 24.19
N GLY A 64 8.14 -4.67 25.19
CA GLY A 64 9.61 -4.69 25.26
C GLY A 64 10.26 -5.48 24.14
N ALA A 65 9.74 -6.66 23.82
CA ALA A 65 10.21 -7.46 22.69
C ALA A 65 10.02 -6.74 21.34
N LEU A 66 8.86 -6.13 21.12
CA LEU A 66 8.58 -5.32 19.94
C LEU A 66 9.54 -4.12 19.83
N ASP A 67 9.82 -3.42 20.94
CA ASP A 67 10.77 -2.30 20.98
C ASP A 67 12.17 -2.73 20.53
N GLN A 68 12.65 -3.88 21.02
CA GLN A 68 13.95 -4.43 20.63
C GLN A 68 14.00 -4.77 19.13
N ILE A 69 12.97 -5.46 18.60
CA ILE A 69 12.87 -5.80 17.17
C ILE A 69 12.91 -4.53 16.32
N ILE A 70 12.12 -3.51 16.67
CA ILE A 70 12.03 -2.26 15.88
C ILE A 70 13.37 -1.52 15.90
N ARG A 71 14.06 -1.47 17.05
CA ARG A 71 15.39 -0.86 17.14
C ARG A 71 16.42 -1.62 16.30
N GLY A 72 16.39 -2.95 16.34
CA GLY A 72 17.26 -3.81 15.52
C GLY A 72 17.05 -3.54 14.04
N VAL A 73 15.82 -3.68 13.52
CA VAL A 73 15.47 -3.43 12.13
C VAL A 73 15.85 -2.01 11.69
N ARG A 74 15.56 -1.00 12.53
CA ARG A 74 15.93 0.38 12.22
C ARG A 74 17.44 0.53 12.03
N SER A 75 18.24 -0.09 12.92
CA SER A 75 19.70 -0.02 12.85
C SER A 75 20.26 -0.77 11.65
N GLU A 76 19.84 -2.01 11.45
CA GLU A 76 20.30 -2.89 10.36
C GLU A 76 19.94 -2.34 8.97
N SER A 77 18.74 -1.74 8.84
CA SER A 77 18.26 -1.15 7.58
C SER A 77 18.62 0.32 7.43
N HIS A 78 19.42 0.90 8.34
CA HIS A 78 19.83 2.31 8.34
C HIS A 78 18.68 3.31 8.18
N LEU A 79 17.50 2.99 8.76
CA LEU A 79 16.33 3.86 8.66
C LEU A 79 16.51 5.12 9.51
N LYS A 80 16.25 6.28 8.92
CA LYS A 80 16.35 7.58 9.61
C LYS A 80 15.41 7.65 10.81
N ALA A 81 14.15 7.26 10.59
CA ALA A 81 13.13 7.18 11.62
C ALA A 81 12.17 6.02 11.38
N VAL A 82 11.56 5.54 12.45
CA VAL A 82 10.44 4.57 12.43
C VAL A 82 9.35 5.09 13.36
N ILE A 83 8.11 5.09 12.91
CA ILE A 83 6.93 5.25 13.77
C ILE A 83 6.17 3.93 13.76
N ALA A 84 5.93 3.37 14.94
CA ALA A 84 5.27 2.08 15.09
C ALA A 84 4.10 2.16 16.06
N ARG A 85 3.04 1.42 15.74
CA ARG A 85 1.90 1.16 16.60
C ARG A 85 1.46 -0.29 16.46
N VAL A 86 1.22 -0.95 17.57
CA VAL A 86 0.67 -2.30 17.65
C VAL A 86 -0.49 -2.29 18.63
N ASP A 87 -1.64 -2.75 18.16
CA ASP A 87 -2.85 -2.89 18.97
C ASP A 87 -3.20 -4.38 19.10
N VAL A 88 -3.55 -4.84 20.28
CA VAL A 88 -4.08 -6.18 20.56
C VAL A 88 -5.46 -6.04 21.17
N ALA A 89 -6.45 -6.74 20.61
CA ALA A 89 -7.84 -6.65 21.04
C ALA A 89 -8.37 -5.19 21.12
N GLY A 90 -7.90 -4.33 20.22
CA GLY A 90 -8.29 -2.92 20.14
C GLY A 90 -7.58 -2.00 21.15
N GLN A 91 -6.65 -2.51 21.95
CA GLN A 91 -5.85 -1.74 22.88
C GLN A 91 -4.42 -1.55 22.36
N PRO A 92 -3.87 -0.32 22.39
CA PRO A 92 -2.50 -0.07 21.96
C PRO A 92 -1.51 -0.62 23.00
N ILE A 93 -0.71 -1.59 22.60
CA ILE A 93 0.38 -2.14 23.43
C ILE A 93 1.74 -1.51 23.11
N LEU A 94 1.85 -0.92 21.91
CA LEU A 94 3.01 -0.12 21.51
C LEU A 94 2.53 1.07 20.68
N ARG A 95 3.03 2.27 20.99
CA ARG A 95 2.85 3.50 20.19
C ARG A 95 4.08 4.36 20.38
N ARG A 96 5.09 4.20 19.53
CA ARG A 96 6.40 4.83 19.68
C ARG A 96 6.96 5.33 18.36
N ALA A 97 7.89 6.28 18.45
CA ALA A 97 8.74 6.72 17.36
C ALA A 97 10.21 6.59 17.75
N TYR A 98 11.04 6.30 16.74
CA TYR A 98 12.47 6.05 16.89
C TYR A 98 13.24 6.89 15.87
N GLY A 99 14.39 7.41 16.28
CA GLY A 99 15.26 8.19 15.39
C GLY A 99 14.79 9.64 15.21
N GLN A 100 15.19 10.23 14.10
CA GLN A 100 14.97 11.65 13.81
C GLN A 100 14.19 11.83 12.52
N SER A 101 13.17 12.67 12.56
CA SER A 101 12.43 13.12 11.38
C SER A 101 13.31 13.94 10.45
N GLN A 102 14.08 14.88 11.04
CA GLN A 102 15.09 15.70 10.40
C GLN A 102 16.31 15.77 11.32
N ASN A 103 17.42 16.30 10.83
CA ASN A 103 18.61 16.46 11.67
C ASN A 103 18.29 17.34 12.88
N GLY A 104 18.52 16.80 14.08
CA GLY A 104 18.21 17.46 15.35
C GLY A 104 16.74 17.45 15.75
N VAL A 105 15.81 16.94 14.92
CA VAL A 105 14.37 16.88 15.23
C VAL A 105 13.96 15.44 15.50
N PRO A 106 13.68 15.04 16.74
CA PRO A 106 13.22 13.69 17.05
C PRO A 106 11.90 13.35 16.31
N ALA A 107 11.79 12.11 15.85
CA ALA A 107 10.51 11.60 15.33
C ALA A 107 9.50 11.44 16.48
N THR A 108 8.22 11.70 16.19
CA THR A 108 7.13 11.52 17.17
C THR A 108 5.96 10.77 16.54
N PRO A 109 5.13 10.05 17.32
CA PRO A 109 3.95 9.35 16.81
C PRO A 109 2.85 10.30 16.28
N LEU A 110 2.96 11.60 16.52
CA LEU A 110 1.99 12.61 16.05
C LEU A 110 2.26 13.08 14.63
N MET A 111 3.44 12.74 14.06
CA MET A 111 3.84 13.21 12.75
C MET A 111 3.01 12.59 11.64
N ASN A 112 2.69 13.40 10.65
CA ASN A 112 2.02 12.98 9.42
C ASN A 112 3.06 12.55 8.37
N PHE A 113 2.70 11.53 7.61
CA PHE A 113 3.52 10.96 6.54
C PHE A 113 2.65 10.49 5.37
N ARG A 114 3.24 10.31 4.20
CA ARG A 114 2.52 9.76 3.04
C ARG A 114 2.32 8.27 3.23
N ILE A 115 1.08 7.83 3.01
CA ILE A 115 0.67 6.44 3.26
C ILE A 115 0.55 5.61 1.99
N GLY A 116 0.83 6.18 0.81
CA GLY A 116 0.86 5.44 -0.45
C GLY A 116 -0.40 4.61 -0.68
N SER A 117 -0.19 3.36 -1.06
CA SER A 117 -1.24 2.41 -1.42
C SER A 117 -2.17 1.99 -0.27
N MET A 118 -1.94 2.44 0.97
CA MET A 118 -2.90 2.20 2.07
C MET A 118 -4.28 2.82 1.77
N THR A 119 -4.37 3.79 0.86
CA THR A 119 -5.67 4.33 0.42
C THR A 119 -6.44 3.42 -0.54
N ILE A 120 -5.82 2.39 -1.10
CA ILE A 120 -6.47 1.46 -2.04
C ILE A 120 -7.64 0.72 -1.38
N PRO A 121 -7.53 0.11 -0.19
CA PRO A 121 -8.66 -0.52 0.49
C PRO A 121 -9.82 0.44 0.75
N VAL A 122 -9.54 1.72 1.00
CA VAL A 122 -10.58 2.75 1.15
C VAL A 122 -11.38 2.91 -0.14
N LEU A 123 -10.70 2.99 -1.30
CA LEU A 123 -11.35 3.07 -2.60
C LEU A 123 -12.18 1.81 -2.91
N THR A 124 -11.61 0.63 -2.74
CA THR A 124 -12.32 -0.63 -3.05
C THR A 124 -13.50 -0.88 -2.13
N THR A 125 -13.44 -0.42 -0.88
CA THR A 125 -14.57 -0.41 0.05
C THR A 125 -15.76 0.39 -0.50
N VAL A 126 -15.53 1.55 -1.14
CA VAL A 126 -16.61 2.32 -1.79
C VAL A 126 -17.28 1.50 -2.89
N PHE A 127 -16.53 0.75 -3.69
CA PHE A 127 -17.11 -0.10 -4.73
C PHE A 127 -17.95 -1.24 -4.16
N TYR A 128 -17.55 -1.81 -3.03
CA TYR A 128 -18.38 -2.78 -2.31
C TYR A 128 -19.69 -2.18 -1.81
N GLN A 129 -19.64 -0.98 -1.23
CA GLN A 129 -20.84 -0.27 -0.77
C GLN A 129 -21.79 0.04 -1.95
N LEU A 130 -21.24 0.52 -3.08
CA LEU A 130 -22.04 0.78 -4.29
C LEU A 130 -22.66 -0.51 -4.88
N ARG A 131 -21.96 -1.65 -4.78
CA ARG A 131 -22.52 -2.95 -5.13
C ARG A 131 -23.67 -3.33 -4.21
N ASP A 132 -23.50 -3.16 -2.91
CA ASP A 132 -24.51 -3.49 -1.90
C ASP A 132 -25.76 -2.58 -2.02
N GLU A 133 -25.56 -1.34 -2.54
CA GLU A 133 -26.64 -0.42 -2.93
C GLU A 133 -27.30 -0.76 -4.29
N GLY A 134 -26.85 -1.80 -4.98
CA GLY A 134 -27.39 -2.21 -6.30
C GLY A 134 -27.00 -1.27 -7.46
N ARG A 135 -26.09 -0.33 -7.26
CA ARG A 135 -25.69 0.67 -8.27
C ARG A 135 -24.72 0.13 -9.32
N LEU A 136 -24.04 -0.97 -9.04
CA LEU A 136 -23.12 -1.67 -9.93
C LEU A 136 -23.00 -3.14 -9.55
N LYS A 137 -22.40 -3.93 -10.47
CA LYS A 137 -21.89 -5.28 -10.18
C LYS A 137 -20.37 -5.25 -10.32
N LEU A 138 -19.64 -5.96 -9.47
CA LEU A 138 -18.18 -6.06 -9.62
C LEU A 138 -17.75 -6.79 -10.90
N SER A 139 -18.67 -7.54 -11.52
CA SER A 139 -18.51 -8.14 -12.84
C SER A 139 -18.82 -7.19 -14.01
N ASP A 140 -19.36 -5.99 -13.75
CA ASP A 140 -19.62 -5.03 -14.83
C ASP A 140 -18.32 -4.69 -15.56
N PRO A 141 -18.33 -4.63 -16.92
CA PRO A 141 -17.17 -4.25 -17.68
C PRO A 141 -16.87 -2.74 -17.49
N VAL A 142 -15.61 -2.40 -17.51
CA VAL A 142 -15.14 -1.01 -17.39
C VAL A 142 -15.70 -0.12 -18.51
N SER A 143 -15.95 -0.70 -19.69
CA SER A 143 -16.52 0.00 -20.85
C SER A 143 -17.89 0.62 -20.59
N LYS A 144 -18.65 0.14 -19.62
CA LYS A 144 -19.92 0.74 -19.18
C LYS A 144 -19.76 2.22 -18.79
N TRP A 145 -18.62 2.62 -18.30
CA TRP A 145 -18.31 3.99 -17.86
C TRP A 145 -17.16 4.63 -18.65
N LEU A 146 -16.22 3.82 -19.14
CA LEU A 146 -14.99 4.25 -19.80
C LEU A 146 -14.80 3.47 -21.13
N PRO A 147 -15.67 3.66 -22.12
CA PRO A 147 -15.64 2.86 -23.36
C PRO A 147 -14.37 3.05 -24.19
N ASN A 148 -13.70 4.21 -24.05
CA ASN A 148 -12.51 4.55 -24.84
C ASN A 148 -11.21 4.01 -24.25
N ILE A 149 -11.24 3.29 -23.11
CA ILE A 149 -10.05 2.64 -22.56
C ILE A 149 -9.82 1.32 -23.30
N PRO A 150 -8.62 1.04 -23.79
CA PRO A 150 -8.32 -0.20 -24.50
C PRO A 150 -8.74 -1.43 -23.73
N ARG A 151 -9.38 -2.41 -24.39
CA ARG A 151 -9.89 -3.66 -23.80
C ARG A 151 -10.88 -3.49 -22.63
N SER A 152 -11.47 -2.31 -22.42
CA SER A 152 -12.37 -2.03 -21.31
C SER A 152 -13.64 -2.90 -21.29
N SER A 153 -14.06 -3.46 -22.43
CA SER A 153 -15.15 -4.43 -22.51
C SER A 153 -14.80 -5.83 -21.97
N GLN A 154 -13.52 -6.15 -21.91
CA GLN A 154 -13.01 -7.42 -21.40
C GLN A 154 -12.57 -7.34 -19.93
N VAL A 155 -12.36 -6.14 -19.40
CA VAL A 155 -11.90 -5.89 -18.03
C VAL A 155 -13.09 -5.54 -17.15
N SER A 156 -13.32 -6.31 -16.07
CA SER A 156 -14.35 -6.01 -15.08
C SER A 156 -13.82 -5.10 -13.96
N LEU A 157 -14.72 -4.49 -13.18
CA LEU A 157 -14.35 -3.72 -11.98
C LEU A 157 -13.56 -4.60 -10.98
N ARG A 158 -13.93 -5.87 -10.83
CA ARG A 158 -13.22 -6.83 -9.99
C ARG A 158 -11.77 -7.01 -10.42
N MET A 159 -11.51 -7.12 -11.72
CA MET A 159 -10.16 -7.25 -12.26
C MET A 159 -9.29 -6.02 -11.99
N LEU A 160 -9.87 -4.81 -11.97
CA LEU A 160 -9.15 -3.63 -11.51
C LEU A 160 -8.83 -3.69 -10.02
N MET A 161 -9.79 -4.13 -9.19
CA MET A 161 -9.63 -4.18 -7.73
C MET A 161 -8.55 -5.18 -7.30
N ASN A 162 -8.40 -6.29 -8.00
CA ASN A 162 -7.47 -7.37 -7.65
C ASN A 162 -6.24 -7.49 -8.55
N ASN A 163 -6.00 -6.47 -9.39
CA ASN A 163 -4.83 -6.39 -10.28
C ASN A 163 -4.73 -7.53 -11.34
N THR A 164 -5.88 -8.05 -11.79
CA THR A 164 -5.89 -9.05 -12.88
C THR A 164 -6.37 -8.47 -14.21
N SER A 165 -6.42 -7.16 -14.35
CA SER A 165 -6.85 -6.48 -15.58
C SER A 165 -5.91 -6.64 -16.77
N GLY A 166 -4.63 -6.95 -16.50
CA GLY A 166 -3.56 -6.97 -17.51
C GLY A 166 -3.01 -5.59 -17.88
N TYR A 167 -3.57 -4.47 -17.37
CA TYR A 167 -2.99 -3.15 -17.64
C TYR A 167 -1.60 -3.01 -17.03
N LEU A 168 -0.68 -2.39 -17.79
CA LEU A 168 0.64 -2.04 -17.30
C LEU A 168 0.60 -0.78 -16.42
N ASP A 169 1.60 -0.66 -15.59
CA ASP A 169 1.80 0.48 -14.71
C ASP A 169 2.59 1.59 -15.41
N TRP A 170 2.36 2.86 -15.05
CA TRP A 170 3.20 3.94 -15.56
C TRP A 170 4.56 4.04 -14.85
N VAL A 171 4.70 3.51 -13.62
CA VAL A 171 5.95 3.52 -12.84
C VAL A 171 6.62 2.16 -12.84
N GLN A 172 5.90 1.12 -12.41
CA GLN A 172 6.51 -0.21 -12.21
C GLN A 172 6.88 -0.84 -13.55
N GLY A 173 8.13 -1.29 -13.65
CA GLY A 173 8.68 -1.84 -14.88
C GLY A 173 8.74 -0.82 -16.03
N ASN A 174 8.80 0.49 -15.74
CA ASN A 174 8.90 1.57 -16.72
C ASN A 174 10.10 2.47 -16.40
N VAL A 175 11.28 2.01 -16.74
CA VAL A 175 12.54 2.72 -16.50
C VAL A 175 12.51 4.16 -17.05
N PRO A 176 12.07 4.44 -18.31
CA PRO A 176 12.01 5.81 -18.80
C PRO A 176 11.14 6.75 -17.97
N PHE A 177 10.06 6.25 -17.37
CA PHE A 177 9.21 7.06 -16.49
C PHE A 177 9.86 7.28 -15.12
N GLN A 178 10.53 6.26 -14.57
CA GLN A 178 11.31 6.38 -13.34
C GLN A 178 12.44 7.40 -13.51
N ASP A 179 13.21 7.31 -14.61
CA ASP A 179 14.24 8.29 -14.95
C ASP A 179 13.68 9.72 -15.05
N ALA A 180 12.48 9.89 -15.60
CA ALA A 180 11.83 11.19 -15.70
C ALA A 180 11.38 11.74 -14.33
N ILE A 181 10.97 10.89 -13.38
CA ILE A 181 10.70 11.28 -11.99
C ILE A 181 12.02 11.71 -11.31
N ASP A 182 13.06 10.93 -11.46
CA ASP A 182 14.36 11.17 -10.82
C ASP A 182 15.04 12.43 -11.38
N ALA A 183 14.90 12.68 -12.68
CA ALA A 183 15.41 13.89 -13.32
C ALA A 183 14.71 15.16 -12.83
N ASN A 184 13.42 15.09 -12.51
CA ASN A 184 12.67 16.21 -11.94
C ASN A 184 11.63 15.74 -10.93
N PRO A 185 12.03 15.49 -9.67
CA PRO A 185 11.15 14.96 -8.63
C PRO A 185 10.06 15.96 -8.17
N PHE A 186 10.12 17.21 -8.61
CA PHE A 186 9.13 18.25 -8.30
C PHE A 186 8.07 18.42 -9.39
N ARG A 187 8.22 17.73 -10.53
CA ARG A 187 7.24 17.80 -11.64
C ARG A 187 5.86 17.34 -11.19
N ILE A 188 4.83 18.12 -11.57
CA ILE A 188 3.43 17.74 -11.38
C ILE A 188 2.95 17.00 -12.64
N TRP A 189 2.63 15.73 -12.48
CA TRP A 189 2.08 14.88 -13.53
C TRP A 189 0.56 14.97 -13.59
N THR A 190 0.01 15.04 -14.79
CA THR A 190 -1.44 15.00 -15.01
C THR A 190 -1.94 13.55 -15.10
N GLU A 191 -3.21 13.32 -14.78
CA GLU A 191 -3.82 11.99 -14.96
C GLU A 191 -3.78 11.50 -16.40
N ARG A 192 -3.84 12.42 -17.35
CA ARG A 192 -3.76 12.09 -18.77
C ARG A 192 -2.37 11.55 -19.10
N GLU A 193 -1.30 12.25 -18.72
CA GLU A 193 0.07 11.79 -18.94
C GLU A 193 0.32 10.41 -18.34
N LEU A 194 -0.17 10.19 -17.09
CA LEU A 194 -0.03 8.89 -16.41
C LEU A 194 -0.72 7.77 -17.20
N LEU A 195 -1.96 7.98 -17.64
CA LEU A 195 -2.70 6.99 -18.40
C LEU A 195 -2.14 6.78 -19.80
N ASP A 196 -1.80 7.85 -20.53
CA ASP A 196 -1.20 7.75 -21.86
C ASP A 196 0.12 6.96 -21.78
N THR A 197 0.92 7.18 -20.72
CA THR A 197 2.15 6.43 -20.47
C THR A 197 1.87 4.95 -20.23
N ALA A 198 0.91 4.60 -19.38
CA ALA A 198 0.62 3.21 -19.05
C ALA A 198 -0.03 2.46 -20.22
N LEU A 199 -1.06 3.06 -20.83
CA LEU A 199 -1.85 2.43 -21.89
C LEU A 199 -1.08 2.33 -23.21
N GLY A 200 -0.14 3.24 -23.47
CA GLY A 200 0.73 3.20 -24.65
C GLY A 200 1.75 2.05 -24.65
N ARG A 201 1.97 1.40 -23.50
CA ARG A 201 2.92 0.28 -23.34
C ARG A 201 2.30 -1.09 -23.66
N GLY A 202 0.99 -1.18 -23.91
CA GLY A 202 0.28 -2.44 -24.11
C GLY A 202 -0.20 -3.09 -22.81
N PHE A 203 -0.10 -4.41 -22.72
CA PHE A 203 -0.65 -5.21 -21.63
C PHE A 203 0.39 -6.20 -21.10
N ALA A 204 0.35 -6.48 -19.81
CA ALA A 204 1.18 -7.51 -19.17
C ALA A 204 0.68 -8.92 -19.55
N CYS A 205 -0.63 -9.09 -19.69
CA CYS A 205 -1.29 -10.35 -20.00
C CYS A 205 -2.74 -10.09 -20.43
N ASP A 206 -3.44 -11.16 -20.85
CA ASP A 206 -4.86 -11.09 -21.08
C ASP A 206 -5.64 -10.86 -19.77
N PRO A 207 -6.76 -10.10 -19.82
CA PRO A 207 -7.57 -9.85 -18.64
C PRO A 207 -7.98 -11.15 -17.93
N GLY A 208 -7.71 -11.20 -16.63
CA GLY A 208 -7.99 -12.35 -15.78
C GLY A 208 -6.90 -13.44 -15.76
N SER A 209 -5.89 -13.40 -16.64
CA SER A 209 -4.93 -14.51 -16.78
C SER A 209 -3.69 -14.39 -15.88
N CYS A 210 -3.35 -13.18 -15.42
CA CYS A 210 -2.24 -12.97 -14.48
C CYS A 210 -2.56 -11.91 -13.43
N MET A 211 -1.79 -11.84 -12.37
CA MET A 211 -1.78 -10.74 -11.42
C MET A 211 -0.61 -9.81 -11.75
N ASN A 212 -0.93 -8.54 -12.07
CA ASN A 212 0.04 -7.50 -12.32
C ASN A 212 -0.38 -6.22 -11.59
N TYR A 213 0.30 -5.91 -10.48
CA TYR A 213 0.01 -4.69 -9.73
C TYR A 213 0.26 -3.46 -10.61
N ALA A 214 -0.76 -2.62 -10.73
CA ALA A 214 -0.67 -1.40 -11.52
C ALA A 214 -1.51 -0.27 -10.90
N HIS A 215 -0.92 0.90 -10.72
CA HIS A 215 -1.62 2.12 -10.30
C HIS A 215 -2.71 2.50 -11.30
N THR A 216 -2.54 2.14 -12.57
CA THR A 216 -3.52 2.29 -13.66
C THR A 216 -4.90 1.74 -13.25
N ASN A 217 -4.96 0.60 -12.58
CA ASN A 217 -6.21 0.00 -12.11
C ASN A 217 -6.99 0.95 -11.20
N TYR A 218 -6.30 1.54 -10.24
CA TYR A 218 -6.93 2.40 -9.22
C TYR A 218 -7.29 3.78 -9.77
N LEU A 219 -6.51 4.30 -10.73
CA LEU A 219 -6.87 5.50 -11.45
C LEU A 219 -8.13 5.29 -12.31
N LEU A 220 -8.26 4.13 -12.97
CA LEU A 220 -9.47 3.77 -13.71
C LEU A 220 -10.68 3.59 -12.78
N LEU A 221 -10.53 2.91 -11.64
CA LEU A 221 -11.59 2.84 -10.63
C LEU A 221 -12.03 4.23 -10.16
N ALA A 222 -11.09 5.13 -9.87
CA ALA A 222 -11.43 6.49 -9.49
C ALA A 222 -12.15 7.25 -10.61
N ARG A 223 -11.80 7.03 -11.88
CA ARG A 223 -12.55 7.58 -13.03
C ARG A 223 -13.96 7.00 -13.16
N VAL A 224 -14.11 5.70 -12.95
CA VAL A 224 -15.43 5.05 -12.88
C VAL A 224 -16.27 5.66 -11.76
N LEU A 225 -15.71 5.84 -10.57
CA LEU A 225 -16.40 6.45 -9.44
C LEU A 225 -16.89 7.87 -9.77
N ARG A 226 -16.10 8.69 -10.48
CA ARG A 226 -16.53 10.01 -10.97
C ARG A 226 -17.71 9.93 -11.96
N ARG A 227 -17.76 8.88 -12.79
CA ARG A 227 -18.89 8.68 -13.72
C ARG A 227 -20.18 8.24 -13.00
N ILE A 228 -20.04 7.44 -11.93
CA ILE A 228 -21.17 7.00 -11.10
C ILE A 228 -21.74 8.16 -10.28
N ALA A 229 -20.90 9.09 -9.85
CA ALA A 229 -21.27 10.21 -8.98
C ALA A 229 -20.63 11.52 -9.49
N PRO A 230 -21.13 12.08 -10.58
CA PRO A 230 -20.51 13.25 -11.27
C PRO A 230 -20.56 14.53 -10.40
N ASP A 231 -21.55 14.64 -9.51
CA ASP A 231 -21.76 15.84 -8.67
C ASP A 231 -20.81 15.94 -7.48
N THR A 232 -19.84 15.01 -7.36
CA THR A 232 -18.92 14.96 -6.24
C THR A 232 -17.52 14.49 -6.64
N THR A 233 -16.52 14.87 -5.84
CA THR A 233 -15.14 14.41 -6.08
C THR A 233 -14.91 13.02 -5.51
N VAL A 234 -13.92 12.28 -6.07
CA VAL A 234 -13.48 10.98 -5.54
C VAL A 234 -13.15 11.08 -4.04
N VAL A 235 -12.34 12.06 -3.66
CA VAL A 235 -11.95 12.29 -2.26
C VAL A 235 -13.16 12.50 -1.34
N ARG A 236 -14.17 13.23 -1.79
CA ARG A 236 -15.40 13.44 -1.00
C ARG A 236 -16.18 12.15 -0.82
N GLN A 237 -16.20 11.28 -1.84
CA GLN A 237 -16.81 9.94 -1.72
C GLN A 237 -16.05 9.08 -0.71
N LEU A 238 -14.71 9.03 -0.78
CA LEU A 238 -13.88 8.29 0.17
C LEU A 238 -14.14 8.77 1.61
N ARG A 239 -14.14 10.08 1.82
CA ARG A 239 -14.40 10.67 3.15
C ARG A 239 -15.75 10.28 3.70
N ARG A 240 -16.83 10.61 2.98
CA ARG A 240 -18.21 10.43 3.47
C ARG A 240 -18.59 8.98 3.68
N ARG A 241 -18.15 8.10 2.76
CA ARG A 241 -18.58 6.70 2.77
C ARG A 241 -17.75 5.83 3.69
N VAL A 242 -16.46 6.13 3.85
CA VAL A 242 -15.52 5.22 4.52
C VAL A 242 -14.83 5.89 5.70
N LEU A 243 -14.19 7.03 5.50
CA LEU A 243 -13.29 7.59 6.52
C LEU A 243 -14.02 8.23 7.70
N GLU A 244 -15.02 9.07 7.43
CA GLU A 244 -15.81 9.75 8.47
C GLU A 244 -16.58 8.76 9.37
N PRO A 245 -17.25 7.71 8.83
CA PRO A 245 -17.95 6.73 9.66
C PRO A 245 -17.05 5.96 10.65
N VAL A 246 -15.75 5.87 10.38
CA VAL A 246 -14.78 5.19 11.27
C VAL A 246 -13.83 6.19 11.97
N GLY A 247 -14.10 7.48 11.86
CA GLY A 247 -13.34 8.53 12.56
C GLY A 247 -11.89 8.68 12.06
N ILE A 248 -11.62 8.41 10.78
CA ILE A 248 -10.31 8.54 10.15
C ILE A 248 -10.15 9.93 9.54
N ARG A 249 -9.02 10.58 9.80
CA ARG A 249 -8.64 11.86 9.20
C ARG A 249 -7.44 11.69 8.29
N MET A 250 -7.62 11.99 7.00
CA MET A 250 -6.57 11.96 5.99
C MET A 250 -6.60 13.25 5.17
N ALA A 251 -5.43 13.80 4.88
CA ALA A 251 -5.28 14.89 3.93
C ALA A 251 -4.88 14.32 2.57
N PHE A 252 -5.71 14.56 1.55
CA PHE A 252 -5.48 14.13 0.19
C PHE A 252 -4.94 15.30 -0.62
N SER A 253 -3.84 15.10 -1.33
CA SER A 253 -3.22 16.13 -2.14
C SER A 253 -2.41 15.56 -3.30
N ARG A 254 -2.39 16.28 -4.42
CA ARG A 254 -1.44 16.08 -5.51
C ARG A 254 -0.20 16.97 -5.35
N LEU A 255 -0.19 17.83 -4.35
CA LEU A 255 0.89 18.78 -4.07
C LEU A 255 1.79 18.24 -2.96
N ALA A 256 3.02 18.72 -2.95
CA ALA A 256 4.05 18.30 -2.02
C ALA A 256 3.78 18.58 -0.52
N PRO A 257 3.13 19.68 -0.10
CA PRO A 257 2.97 19.97 1.31
C PRO A 257 2.22 18.88 2.08
N ILE A 258 2.77 18.54 3.24
CA ILE A 258 2.19 17.60 4.22
C ILE A 258 1.75 18.41 5.43
N PRO A 259 0.56 18.20 6.00
CA PRO A 259 0.14 18.88 7.23
C PRO A 259 1.12 18.61 8.39
N ALA A 260 1.48 19.67 9.13
CA ALA A 260 2.35 19.55 10.30
C ALA A 260 1.67 18.81 11.47
N PRO A 261 2.44 18.16 12.36
CA PRO A 261 3.89 17.93 12.28
C PRO A 261 4.23 16.86 11.25
N VAL A 262 5.38 16.99 10.59
CA VAL A 262 5.75 16.15 9.44
C VAL A 262 6.89 15.20 9.78
N LEU A 263 6.73 13.92 9.45
CA LEU A 263 7.85 12.98 9.37
C LEU A 263 8.63 13.23 8.09
N GLY A 264 9.92 13.50 8.18
CA GLY A 264 10.80 13.65 7.01
C GLY A 264 11.00 12.34 6.27
N ALA A 265 10.96 12.39 4.95
CA ALA A 265 11.31 11.28 4.06
C ALA A 265 12.72 11.45 3.52
N TYR A 266 13.41 10.32 3.35
CA TYR A 266 14.76 10.27 2.79
C TYR A 266 14.88 9.08 1.85
N THR A 267 15.63 9.26 0.77
CA THR A 267 15.79 8.22 -0.25
C THR A 267 17.20 8.18 -0.83
N LEU A 268 17.54 7.07 -1.49
CA LEU A 268 18.75 6.85 -2.28
C LEU A 268 18.41 6.66 -3.77
N GLU A 269 17.15 6.90 -4.18
CA GLU A 269 16.68 6.60 -5.55
C GLU A 269 17.50 7.31 -6.63
N ARG A 270 18.04 8.49 -6.35
CA ARG A 270 18.92 9.25 -7.26
C ARG A 270 20.42 8.99 -7.07
N GLY A 271 20.79 7.96 -6.30
CA GLY A 271 22.18 7.55 -6.09
C GLY A 271 22.88 8.23 -4.93
N PHE A 272 22.24 9.14 -4.21
CA PHE A 272 22.75 9.78 -2.99
C PHE A 272 21.64 9.96 -1.95
N PHE A 273 22.03 9.97 -0.67
CA PHE A 273 21.07 10.12 0.41
C PHE A 273 20.56 11.55 0.51
N GLU A 274 19.30 11.75 0.21
CA GLU A 274 18.68 13.07 0.18
C GLU A 274 17.26 13.08 0.81
N GLN A 275 16.82 14.27 1.18
CA GLN A 275 15.47 14.46 1.70
C GLN A 275 14.46 14.57 0.55
N SER A 276 13.49 13.68 0.52
CA SER A 276 12.45 13.59 -0.51
C SER A 276 11.05 14.05 -0.06
N THR A 277 10.92 14.58 1.15
CA THR A 277 9.64 15.05 1.72
C THR A 277 8.88 16.00 0.80
N GLY A 278 9.60 16.90 0.13
CA GLY A 278 9.06 17.91 -0.78
C GLY A 278 8.84 17.44 -2.21
N TRP A 279 9.14 16.19 -2.55
CA TRP A 279 8.94 15.66 -3.89
C TRP A 279 7.47 15.58 -4.26
N SER A 280 7.16 15.74 -5.55
CA SER A 280 5.79 15.73 -6.04
C SER A 280 5.14 14.35 -5.86
N PRO A 281 3.97 14.26 -5.20
CA PRO A 281 3.23 13.02 -5.07
C PRO A 281 2.29 12.77 -6.26
N SER A 282 2.28 13.64 -7.27
CA SER A 282 1.26 13.65 -8.32
C SER A 282 1.26 12.41 -9.22
N TRP A 283 2.38 11.71 -9.32
CA TRP A 283 2.51 10.47 -10.08
C TRP A 283 2.03 9.21 -9.32
N GLY A 284 1.67 9.34 -8.04
CA GLY A 284 1.22 8.23 -7.22
C GLY A 284 -0.11 7.61 -7.69
N LEU A 285 -1.12 7.55 -6.82
CA LEU A 285 -2.39 6.88 -7.16
C LEU A 285 -3.32 7.65 -8.12
N GLY A 286 -2.94 8.85 -8.56
CA GLY A 286 -3.78 9.70 -9.40
C GLY A 286 -5.01 10.26 -8.66
N ASN A 287 -5.81 11.10 -9.32
CA ASN A 287 -7.04 11.73 -8.77
C ASN A 287 -6.88 12.37 -7.38
N GLY A 288 -5.64 12.69 -6.94
CA GLY A 288 -5.37 13.18 -5.59
C GLY A 288 -5.65 12.17 -4.48
N MET A 289 -5.68 10.88 -4.80
CA MET A 289 -5.94 9.81 -3.81
C MET A 289 -4.75 9.50 -2.92
N LEU A 290 -3.56 10.02 -3.22
CA LEU A 290 -2.44 9.87 -2.30
C LEU A 290 -2.69 10.70 -1.04
N ALA A 291 -2.74 10.02 0.09
CA ALA A 291 -3.05 10.66 1.36
C ALA A 291 -1.82 10.77 2.26
N THR A 292 -1.94 11.73 3.20
CA THR A 292 -1.06 11.87 4.36
C THR A 292 -1.87 11.77 5.63
N THR A 293 -1.33 11.13 6.66
CA THR A 293 -1.98 10.98 7.95
C THR A 293 -0.98 10.54 9.03
N SER A 294 -1.43 10.42 10.27
CA SER A 294 -0.64 9.90 11.39
C SER A 294 -0.83 8.39 11.58
N ILE A 295 0.06 7.77 12.35
CA ILE A 295 -0.01 6.34 12.69
C ILE A 295 -1.32 5.95 13.39
N ASP A 296 -1.92 6.87 14.15
CA ASP A 296 -3.19 6.61 14.83
C ASP A 296 -4.36 6.46 13.85
N ASN A 297 -4.36 7.22 12.77
CA ASN A 297 -5.37 7.05 11.71
C ASN A 297 -5.11 5.81 10.88
N VAL A 298 -3.84 5.41 10.67
CA VAL A 298 -3.50 4.13 10.03
C VAL A 298 -4.01 2.96 10.87
N ALA A 299 -3.87 3.00 12.19
CA ALA A 299 -4.43 1.98 13.09
C ALA A 299 -5.97 1.93 13.01
N LYS A 300 -6.65 3.08 12.95
CA LYS A 300 -8.11 3.12 12.72
C LYS A 300 -8.50 2.54 11.36
N GLU A 301 -7.67 2.74 10.33
CA GLU A 301 -7.89 2.14 9.01
C GLU A 301 -7.80 0.62 9.07
N ALA A 302 -6.82 0.06 9.78
CA ALA A 302 -6.73 -1.38 9.99
C ALA A 302 -8.03 -1.93 10.61
N VAL A 303 -8.51 -1.32 11.68
CA VAL A 303 -9.74 -1.75 12.38
C VAL A 303 -11.01 -1.43 11.59
N GLY A 304 -11.09 -0.28 10.93
CA GLY A 304 -12.32 0.17 10.26
C GLY A 304 -12.46 -0.37 8.82
N VAL A 305 -11.36 -0.43 8.08
CA VAL A 305 -11.36 -0.71 6.64
C VAL A 305 -10.84 -2.12 6.35
N LEU A 306 -9.62 -2.48 6.80
CA LEU A 306 -9.07 -3.81 6.51
C LEU A 306 -9.89 -4.93 7.15
N SER A 307 -10.47 -4.71 8.33
CA SER A 307 -11.41 -5.66 8.95
C SER A 307 -12.68 -5.87 8.12
N GLY A 308 -13.01 -4.92 7.22
CA GLY A 308 -14.28 -4.86 6.51
C GLY A 308 -15.47 -4.44 7.38
N ARG A 309 -15.21 -3.74 8.50
CA ARG A 309 -16.27 -3.34 9.47
C ARG A 309 -17.35 -2.44 8.84
N THR A 310 -16.97 -1.66 7.81
CA THR A 310 -17.88 -0.76 7.08
C THR A 310 -18.65 -1.46 5.95
N LEU A 311 -18.51 -2.77 5.80
CA LEU A 311 -19.12 -3.59 4.76
C LEU A 311 -20.19 -4.54 5.30
N SER A 312 -21.13 -4.92 4.46
CA SER A 312 -22.04 -6.02 4.74
C SER A 312 -21.30 -7.34 5.00
N PRO A 313 -21.87 -8.31 5.73
CA PRO A 313 -21.22 -9.61 5.94
C PRO A 313 -20.82 -10.31 4.64
N ALA A 314 -21.63 -10.18 3.58
CA ALA A 314 -21.35 -10.75 2.26
C ALA A 314 -20.14 -10.07 1.61
N SER A 315 -20.12 -8.72 1.62
CA SER A 315 -19.00 -7.94 1.10
C SER A 315 -17.71 -8.18 1.86
N ARG A 316 -17.80 -8.32 3.19
CA ARG A 316 -16.63 -8.61 4.04
C ARG A 316 -15.99 -9.97 3.69
N ARG A 317 -16.78 -10.99 3.44
CA ARG A 317 -16.27 -12.29 2.98
C ARG A 317 -15.68 -12.21 1.58
N ASP A 318 -16.34 -11.48 0.67
CA ASP A 318 -15.93 -11.37 -0.71
C ASP A 318 -14.63 -10.55 -0.88
N MET A 319 -14.39 -9.52 -0.04
CA MET A 319 -13.22 -8.64 -0.15
C MET A 319 -11.88 -9.37 0.08
N VAL A 320 -11.90 -10.47 0.83
CA VAL A 320 -10.69 -11.26 1.13
C VAL A 320 -10.59 -12.54 0.29
N LYS A 321 -11.61 -12.83 -0.53
CA LYS A 321 -11.61 -14.02 -1.37
C LYS A 321 -10.54 -13.93 -2.45
N GLN A 322 -9.82 -15.02 -2.67
CA GLN A 322 -8.86 -15.15 -3.75
C GLN A 322 -9.56 -15.23 -5.11
N TYR A 323 -9.32 -14.27 -5.97
CA TYR A 323 -9.75 -14.25 -7.37
C TYR A 323 -8.58 -14.04 -8.33
N SER A 324 -7.40 -13.76 -7.80
CA SER A 324 -6.16 -13.61 -8.54
C SER A 324 -5.30 -14.86 -8.40
N PRO A 325 -4.36 -15.10 -9.33
CA PRO A 325 -3.24 -15.99 -9.06
C PRO A 325 -2.52 -15.58 -7.76
N GLY A 326 -1.95 -16.53 -7.05
CA GLY A 326 -1.17 -16.27 -5.86
C GLY A 326 0.18 -15.61 -6.16
N ILE A 327 0.89 -15.27 -5.10
CA ILE A 327 2.18 -14.57 -5.14
C ILE A 327 3.24 -15.45 -4.47
N GLY A 328 4.37 -15.63 -5.16
CA GLY A 328 5.52 -16.34 -4.60
C GLY A 328 5.30 -17.84 -4.42
N PRO A 329 6.03 -18.48 -3.48
CA PRO A 329 6.08 -19.94 -3.36
C PRO A 329 4.83 -20.57 -2.73
N ASP A 330 4.01 -19.79 -2.03
CA ASP A 330 2.76 -20.26 -1.41
C ASP A 330 1.55 -19.44 -1.89
N PRO A 331 1.09 -19.69 -3.14
CA PRO A 331 0.06 -18.88 -3.78
C PRO A 331 -1.32 -19.03 -3.16
N SER A 332 -1.56 -20.03 -2.34
CA SER A 332 -2.83 -20.22 -1.63
C SER A 332 -2.92 -19.35 -0.37
N ARG A 333 -1.79 -18.96 0.20
CA ARG A 333 -1.68 -18.20 1.44
C ARG A 333 -1.22 -16.75 1.23
N VAL A 334 -0.60 -16.47 0.07
CA VAL A 334 -0.15 -15.13 -0.32
C VAL A 334 -0.76 -14.76 -1.66
N TYR A 335 -1.68 -13.80 -1.67
CA TYR A 335 -2.38 -13.36 -2.88
C TYR A 335 -2.87 -11.92 -2.76
N PHE A 336 -3.15 -11.31 -3.90
CA PHE A 336 -3.80 -10.00 -3.95
C PHE A 336 -5.32 -10.19 -3.99
N ALA A 337 -6.01 -9.75 -2.96
CA ALA A 337 -7.48 -9.75 -2.88
C ALA A 337 -8.05 -8.43 -3.44
N GLN A 338 -9.19 -7.98 -2.97
CA GLN A 338 -9.87 -6.80 -3.50
C GLN A 338 -9.30 -5.50 -2.91
N GLY A 339 -8.12 -5.08 -3.41
CA GLY A 339 -7.41 -3.88 -2.97
C GLY A 339 -6.52 -4.09 -1.74
N LEU A 340 -6.25 -5.32 -1.34
CA LEU A 340 -5.36 -5.64 -0.23
C LEU A 340 -4.59 -6.94 -0.48
N ILE A 341 -3.49 -7.11 0.22
CA ILE A 341 -2.63 -8.30 0.15
C ILE A 341 -3.00 -9.21 1.31
N MET A 342 -3.33 -10.45 1.00
CA MET A 342 -3.51 -11.52 1.98
C MET A 342 -2.18 -12.24 2.20
N VAL A 343 -1.75 -12.37 3.45
CA VAL A 343 -0.54 -13.10 3.83
C VAL A 343 -0.85 -13.94 5.07
N ASN A 344 -0.97 -15.25 4.93
CA ASN A 344 -1.26 -16.15 6.04
C ASN A 344 -2.47 -15.72 6.90
N GLY A 345 -3.54 -15.25 6.27
CA GLY A 345 -4.73 -14.71 6.95
C GLY A 345 -4.68 -13.22 7.29
N TRP A 346 -3.48 -12.63 7.35
CA TRP A 346 -3.34 -11.20 7.56
C TRP A 346 -3.79 -10.40 6.34
N ARG A 347 -4.53 -9.33 6.57
CA ARG A 347 -4.93 -8.32 5.57
C ARG A 347 -3.95 -7.17 5.64
N ARG A 348 -3.24 -6.89 4.54
CA ARG A 348 -2.10 -5.97 4.54
C ARG A 348 -2.14 -4.97 3.41
N GLN A 349 -1.46 -3.83 3.64
CA GLN A 349 -0.90 -2.96 2.61
C GLN A 349 0.52 -2.55 3.02
N ASN A 350 1.43 -2.50 2.04
CA ASN A 350 2.84 -2.24 2.28
C ASN A 350 3.43 -1.28 1.23
N PRO A 351 2.95 -0.04 1.15
CA PRO A 351 3.42 0.92 0.17
C PRO A 351 4.88 1.33 0.40
N PHE A 352 5.54 1.63 -0.70
CA PHE A 352 6.75 2.44 -0.76
C PHE A 352 6.47 3.68 -1.63
N PHE A 353 6.89 4.85 -1.18
CA PHE A 353 6.67 6.09 -1.91
C PHE A 353 7.67 7.19 -1.50
N ASN A 354 8.59 7.56 -2.40
CA ASN A 354 9.53 8.67 -2.21
C ASN A 354 10.19 8.67 -0.81
N GLY A 355 10.78 7.53 -0.40
CA GLY A 355 11.46 7.41 0.89
C GLY A 355 10.54 7.14 2.09
N TYR A 356 9.22 7.14 1.94
CA TYR A 356 8.31 6.58 2.93
C TYR A 356 8.08 5.10 2.65
N MET A 357 8.34 4.27 3.63
CA MET A 357 7.95 2.86 3.63
C MET A 357 6.87 2.65 4.68
N GLY A 358 5.77 2.04 4.30
CA GLY A 358 4.66 1.79 5.19
C GLY A 358 4.28 0.31 5.25
N ASN A 359 3.69 -0.07 6.36
CA ASN A 359 3.00 -1.35 6.49
C ASN A 359 1.83 -1.18 7.44
N VAL A 360 0.66 -1.59 7.00
CA VAL A 360 -0.52 -1.75 7.84
C VAL A 360 -1.01 -3.18 7.70
N ALA A 361 -1.31 -3.81 8.81
CA ALA A 361 -1.83 -5.17 8.86
C ALA A 361 -2.94 -5.30 9.90
N TRP A 362 -3.93 -6.16 9.60
CA TRP A 362 -5.01 -6.55 10.49
C TRP A 362 -5.26 -8.06 10.34
N PHE A 363 -5.45 -8.75 11.48
CA PHE A 363 -5.73 -10.19 11.55
C PHE A 363 -7.16 -10.46 11.99
#